data_b51e576664c8ebb52fc0c28081c3cdf8
#
_entry.id   b51e576664c8ebb52fc0c28081c3cdf8
#
_cell.length_a   1.000
_cell.length_b   1.000
_cell.length_c   1.000
_cell.angle_alpha   90.00
_cell.angle_beta   90.00
_cell.angle_gamma   90.00
#
_symmetry.space_group_name_H-M   'P 1'
#
loop_
_entity.id
_entity.type
_entity.pdbx_description
1 polymer ?
#
loop_
_entity_poly.entity_id
_entity_poly.type
_entity_poly.pdbx_seq_one_letter_code
_entity_poly.pdbx_strand_id
1 'polypeptide(L)'
;MKRMQKLLSLLFAAMLVLALPAAALAAENPTVDYTGQEKQFVFSNTGTGSATDLFVNFKGVMPGDTLSQTISVKNSSAGKVRIYLRMEPVKPEHKDFLDQLQLKVTNSFGSTKLYEAPPSEQDGLAENVLL
;
A
#
# COMPACT_ATOMS: atom_id res chain seq x y z
N MET A 1 50.43 19.53 22.34
CA MET A 1 50.01 19.11 20.97
C MET A 1 49.47 17.68 20.92
N LYS A 2 50.15 16.65 21.39
CA LYS A 2 49.68 15.25 21.32
C LYS A 2 48.32 14.99 22.01
N ARG A 3 48.01 15.69 23.11
CA ARG A 3 46.73 15.53 23.82
C ARG A 3 45.56 16.19 23.07
N MET A 4 45.80 17.31 22.42
CA MET A 4 44.81 18.02 21.64
C MET A 4 44.42 17.26 20.36
N GLN A 5 45.41 16.61 19.71
CA GLN A 5 45.16 15.76 18.55
C GLN A 5 44.30 14.53 18.90
N LYS A 6 44.52 13.93 20.08
CA LYS A 6 43.71 12.80 20.57
C LYS A 6 42.26 13.19 20.89
N LEU A 7 42.07 14.39 21.45
CA LEU A 7 40.75 14.91 21.73
C LEU A 7 40.01 15.26 20.41
N LEU A 8 40.72 15.81 19.43
CA LEU A 8 40.12 16.15 18.13
C LEU A 8 39.73 14.88 17.35
N SER A 9 40.56 13.80 17.42
CA SER A 9 40.23 12.55 16.76
C SER A 9 39.09 11.81 17.46
N LEU A 10 38.95 11.94 18.77
CA LEU A 10 37.83 11.36 19.53
C LEU A 10 36.50 12.10 19.20
N LEU A 11 36.57 13.42 19.06
CA LEU A 11 35.41 14.24 18.66
C LEU A 11 34.94 13.91 17.22
N PHE A 12 35.90 13.69 16.31
CA PHE A 12 35.57 13.34 14.93
C PHE A 12 35.00 11.92 14.81
N ALA A 13 35.48 10.97 15.61
CA ALA A 13 34.94 9.62 15.68
C ALA A 13 33.51 9.61 16.28
N ALA A 14 33.25 10.44 17.30
CA ALA A 14 31.93 10.58 17.89
C ALA A 14 30.93 11.23 16.92
N MET A 15 31.37 12.17 16.06
CA MET A 15 30.52 12.81 15.06
C MET A 15 30.19 11.87 13.89
N LEU A 16 31.07 10.92 13.57
CA LEU A 16 30.85 9.93 12.53
C LEU A 16 29.79 8.88 12.93
N VAL A 17 29.71 8.56 14.22
CA VAL A 17 28.72 7.60 14.75
C VAL A 17 27.29 8.19 14.75
N LEU A 18 27.16 9.52 14.85
CA LEU A 18 25.87 10.22 14.77
C LEU A 18 25.33 10.38 13.34
N ALA A 19 26.14 10.07 12.32
CA ALA A 19 25.77 10.11 10.92
C ALA A 19 25.32 8.74 10.37
N LEU A 20 24.89 7.82 11.23
CA LEU A 20 24.19 6.63 10.76
C LEU A 20 22.89 7.11 10.08
N PRO A 21 22.71 6.85 8.78
CA PRO A 21 21.42 7.12 8.18
C PRO A 21 20.40 6.34 9.00
N ALA A 22 19.42 7.04 9.57
CA ALA A 22 18.24 6.36 10.04
C ALA A 22 17.74 5.57 8.81
N ALA A 23 17.94 4.26 8.82
CA ALA A 23 17.35 3.40 7.82
C ALA A 23 15.86 3.72 7.93
N ALA A 24 15.33 4.44 6.94
CA ALA A 24 13.92 4.65 6.83
C ALA A 24 13.34 3.24 6.76
N LEU A 25 12.72 2.80 7.84
CA LEU A 25 11.94 1.58 7.85
C LEU A 25 10.89 1.82 6.77
N ALA A 26 11.11 1.22 5.61
CA ALA A 26 10.12 1.26 4.55
C ALA A 26 8.83 0.72 5.16
N ALA A 27 7.80 1.54 5.20
CA ALA A 27 6.51 1.11 5.72
C ALA A 27 6.10 -0.15 4.95
N GLU A 28 5.79 -1.21 5.67
CA GLU A 28 5.35 -2.44 5.03
C GLU A 28 4.01 -2.18 4.31
N ASN A 29 3.86 -2.80 3.14
CA ASN A 29 2.61 -2.67 2.40
C ASN A 29 1.43 -3.23 3.19
N PRO A 30 0.26 -2.60 3.12
CA PRO A 30 -0.96 -3.19 3.61
C PRO A 30 -1.15 -4.60 3.07
N THR A 31 -1.56 -5.50 3.93
CA THR A 31 -1.63 -6.92 3.60
C THR A 31 -3.01 -7.48 3.92
N VAL A 32 -3.52 -8.30 3.02
CA VAL A 32 -4.70 -9.13 3.21
C VAL A 32 -4.26 -10.58 3.16
N ASP A 33 -4.44 -11.32 4.23
CA ASP A 33 -4.05 -12.72 4.32
C ASP A 33 -5.27 -13.63 4.57
N TYR A 34 -5.46 -14.62 3.73
CA TYR A 34 -6.43 -15.68 3.96
C TYR A 34 -5.77 -16.83 4.71
N THR A 35 -6.09 -16.97 5.99
CA THR A 35 -5.45 -17.96 6.87
C THR A 35 -6.07 -19.36 6.79
N GLY A 36 -7.28 -19.47 6.26
CA GLY A 36 -8.02 -20.73 6.20
C GLY A 36 -8.62 -21.17 7.55
N GLN A 37 -8.12 -20.66 8.64
CA GLN A 37 -8.74 -20.82 9.94
C GLN A 37 -9.93 -19.85 10.01
N GLU A 38 -11.09 -20.33 10.39
CA GLU A 38 -12.32 -19.54 10.45
C GLU A 38 -12.83 -18.95 9.11
N LYS A 39 -12.21 -19.28 7.98
CA LYS A 39 -12.54 -18.73 6.65
C LYS A 39 -12.53 -17.21 6.61
N GLN A 40 -11.64 -16.58 7.34
CA GLN A 40 -11.54 -15.13 7.48
C GLN A 40 -10.29 -14.58 6.79
N PHE A 41 -10.39 -13.31 6.38
CA PHE A 41 -9.26 -12.50 5.97
C PHE A 41 -8.69 -11.77 7.19
N VAL A 42 -7.37 -11.81 7.32
CA VAL A 42 -6.62 -11.02 8.30
C VAL A 42 -6.00 -9.83 7.59
N PHE A 43 -6.25 -8.63 8.10
CA PHE A 43 -5.70 -7.39 7.58
C PHE A 43 -4.56 -6.92 8.48
N SER A 44 -3.46 -6.48 7.89
CA SER A 44 -2.31 -5.94 8.62
C SER A 44 -1.70 -4.75 7.87
N ASN A 45 -0.92 -3.93 8.59
CA ASN A 45 -0.32 -2.70 8.09
C ASN A 45 -1.36 -1.73 7.49
N THR A 46 -2.54 -1.70 8.07
CA THR A 46 -3.68 -0.89 7.64
C THR A 46 -3.55 0.55 8.16
N GLY A 47 -4.36 1.44 7.61
CA GLY A 47 -4.44 2.82 8.07
C GLY A 47 -4.95 2.96 9.50
N THR A 48 -4.71 4.11 10.11
CA THR A 48 -5.09 4.41 11.49
C THR A 48 -6.61 4.59 11.69
N GLY A 49 -7.34 4.78 10.59
CA GLY A 49 -8.79 5.04 10.62
C GLY A 49 -9.67 3.80 10.68
N SER A 50 -9.17 2.65 10.22
CA SER A 50 -9.93 1.40 10.20
C SER A 50 -8.99 0.20 10.12
N ALA A 51 -9.34 -0.88 10.81
CA ALA A 51 -8.60 -2.13 10.77
C ALA A 51 -8.59 -2.80 9.37
N THR A 52 -9.42 -2.34 8.46
CA THR A 52 -9.52 -2.84 7.08
C THR A 52 -9.10 -1.80 6.02
N ASP A 53 -8.54 -0.67 6.44
CA ASP A 53 -8.12 0.39 5.51
C ASP A 53 -6.79 0.04 4.84
N LEU A 54 -6.86 -0.50 3.64
CA LEU A 54 -5.71 -0.86 2.83
C LEU A 54 -5.18 0.30 1.96
N PHE A 55 -5.93 1.40 1.86
CA PHE A 55 -5.63 2.52 0.95
C PHE A 55 -5.03 3.71 1.70
N VAL A 56 -3.97 3.44 2.46
CA VAL A 56 -3.32 4.43 3.34
C VAL A 56 -2.76 5.63 2.59
N ASN A 57 -2.35 5.44 1.33
CA ASN A 57 -1.79 6.49 0.48
C ASN A 57 -2.86 7.32 -0.27
N PHE A 58 -4.11 6.89 -0.28
CA PHE A 58 -5.17 7.55 -1.05
C PHE A 58 -5.98 8.52 -0.17
N LYS A 59 -5.28 9.31 0.61
CA LYS A 59 -5.88 10.32 1.50
C LYS A 59 -5.55 11.72 1.00
N GLY A 60 -6.53 12.64 1.10
CA GLY A 60 -6.33 14.03 0.75
C GLY A 60 -5.96 14.28 -0.71
N VAL A 61 -6.54 13.50 -1.62
CA VAL A 61 -6.28 13.59 -3.07
C VAL A 61 -6.66 14.96 -3.61
N MET A 62 -5.75 15.57 -4.36
CA MET A 62 -5.95 16.87 -5.00
C MET A 62 -5.84 16.75 -6.53
N PRO A 63 -6.45 17.70 -7.28
CA PRO A 63 -6.31 17.72 -8.74
C PRO A 63 -4.84 17.74 -9.18
N GLY A 64 -4.47 16.83 -10.09
CA GLY A 64 -3.11 16.68 -10.59
C GLY A 64 -2.25 15.67 -9.82
N ASP A 65 -2.73 15.15 -8.70
CA ASP A 65 -2.01 14.13 -7.95
C ASP A 65 -1.95 12.79 -8.71
N THR A 66 -0.80 12.13 -8.58
CA THR A 66 -0.63 10.73 -8.99
C THR A 66 -0.21 9.94 -7.76
N LEU A 67 -1.08 9.09 -7.27
CA LEU A 67 -0.87 8.31 -6.07
C LEU A 67 -0.80 6.82 -6.41
N SER A 68 -0.03 6.09 -5.67
CA SER A 68 0.05 4.63 -5.81
C SER A 68 0.00 3.93 -4.46
N GLN A 69 -0.56 2.74 -4.45
CA GLN A 69 -0.62 1.88 -3.29
C GLN A 69 -0.38 0.43 -3.73
N THR A 70 0.59 -0.20 -3.12
CA THR A 70 0.78 -1.65 -3.25
C THR A 70 0.06 -2.34 -2.10
N ILE A 71 -0.72 -3.35 -2.40
CA ILE A 71 -1.41 -4.19 -1.42
C ILE A 71 -0.92 -5.62 -1.62
N SER A 72 -0.46 -6.25 -0.56
CA SER A 72 -0.05 -7.64 -0.57
C SER A 72 -1.25 -8.54 -0.30
N VAL A 73 -1.54 -9.45 -1.22
CA VAL A 73 -2.58 -10.47 -1.05
C VAL A 73 -1.90 -11.82 -0.84
N LYS A 74 -2.18 -12.46 0.28
CA LYS A 74 -1.55 -13.71 0.69
C LYS A 74 -2.58 -14.82 0.91
N ASN A 75 -2.14 -16.04 0.72
CA ASN A 75 -2.87 -17.23 1.12
C ASN A 75 -1.97 -18.07 2.02
N SER A 76 -2.19 -18.00 3.31
CA SER A 76 -1.49 -18.79 4.34
C SER A 76 -2.24 -20.06 4.73
N SER A 77 -3.34 -20.38 4.02
CA SER A 77 -4.07 -21.62 4.22
C SER A 77 -3.35 -22.80 3.58
N ALA A 78 -3.69 -24.00 4.01
CA ALA A 78 -3.16 -25.24 3.42
C ALA A 78 -3.75 -25.56 2.04
N GLY A 79 -4.80 -24.87 1.61
CA GLY A 79 -5.53 -25.13 0.37
C GLY A 79 -5.31 -24.09 -0.71
N LYS A 80 -5.69 -24.43 -1.93
CA LYS A 80 -5.75 -23.46 -3.04
C LYS A 80 -7.03 -22.63 -2.89
N VAL A 81 -6.91 -21.30 -3.01
CA VAL A 81 -8.03 -20.36 -2.99
C VAL A 81 -8.04 -19.52 -4.25
N ARG A 82 -9.21 -19.05 -4.63
CA ARG A 82 -9.37 -17.99 -5.63
C ARG A 82 -9.79 -16.73 -4.90
N ILE A 83 -9.05 -15.67 -5.10
CA ILE A 83 -9.33 -14.38 -4.49
C ILE A 83 -9.75 -13.43 -5.61
N TYR A 84 -10.83 -12.71 -5.39
CA TYR A 84 -11.38 -11.78 -6.36
C TYR A 84 -11.37 -10.37 -5.79
N LEU A 85 -11.03 -9.42 -6.64
CA LEU A 85 -11.23 -8.00 -6.40
C LEU A 85 -12.55 -7.57 -7.04
N ARG A 86 -13.36 -6.85 -6.32
CA ARG A 86 -14.51 -6.16 -6.88
C ARG A 86 -14.69 -4.80 -6.23
N MET A 87 -15.30 -3.88 -6.94
CA MET A 87 -15.70 -2.59 -6.40
C MET A 87 -17.17 -2.62 -6.00
N GLU A 88 -17.50 -2.00 -4.88
CA GLU A 88 -18.89 -1.79 -4.48
C GLU A 88 -19.53 -0.71 -5.35
N PRO A 89 -20.86 -0.76 -5.53
CA PRO A 89 -21.58 0.24 -6.31
C PRO A 89 -21.32 1.66 -5.82
N VAL A 90 -20.99 2.55 -6.74
CA VAL A 90 -20.78 3.97 -6.47
C VAL A 90 -22.11 4.64 -6.20
N LYS A 91 -22.18 5.40 -5.12
CA LYS A 91 -23.36 6.20 -4.82
C LYS A 91 -23.46 7.36 -5.82
N PRO A 92 -24.69 7.71 -6.25
CA PRO A 92 -24.89 8.77 -7.24
C PRO A 92 -24.23 10.10 -6.88
N GLU A 93 -24.22 10.46 -5.59
CA GLU A 93 -23.60 11.71 -5.10
C GLU A 93 -22.08 11.77 -5.27
N HIS A 94 -21.42 10.63 -5.47
CA HIS A 94 -19.97 10.57 -5.65
C HIS A 94 -19.56 10.40 -7.11
N LYS A 95 -20.49 10.17 -8.00
CA LYS A 95 -20.21 9.85 -9.40
C LYS A 95 -19.40 10.94 -10.10
N ASP A 96 -19.84 12.18 -10.01
CA ASP A 96 -19.21 13.32 -10.69
C ASP A 96 -17.74 13.50 -10.25
N PHE A 97 -17.43 13.27 -8.96
CA PHE A 97 -16.07 13.29 -8.47
C PHE A 97 -15.25 12.11 -9.00
N LEU A 98 -15.80 10.92 -8.97
CA LEU A 98 -15.13 9.71 -9.41
C LEU A 98 -14.90 9.65 -10.92
N ASP A 99 -15.74 10.34 -11.71
CA ASP A 99 -15.54 10.53 -13.15
C ASP A 99 -14.28 11.35 -13.49
N GLN A 100 -13.78 12.16 -12.55
CA GLN A 100 -12.55 12.95 -12.73
C GLN A 100 -11.27 12.18 -12.38
N LEU A 101 -11.37 10.99 -11.85
CA LEU A 101 -10.26 10.17 -11.45
C LEU A 101 -9.96 9.10 -12.51
N GLN A 102 -8.69 8.70 -12.59
CA GLN A 102 -8.27 7.54 -13.36
C GLN A 102 -7.72 6.49 -12.39
N LEU A 103 -8.39 5.35 -12.31
CA LEU A 103 -7.92 4.21 -11.52
C LEU A 103 -7.25 3.19 -12.43
N LYS A 104 -6.04 2.80 -12.04
CA LYS A 104 -5.33 1.69 -12.69
C LYS A 104 -5.00 0.62 -11.65
N VAL A 105 -5.38 -0.59 -11.93
CA VAL A 105 -5.06 -1.76 -11.10
C VAL A 105 -4.22 -2.73 -11.91
N THR A 106 -3.09 -3.12 -11.36
CA THR A 106 -2.17 -4.09 -11.98
C THR A 106 -1.84 -5.21 -11.01
N ASN A 107 -1.59 -6.39 -11.55
CA ASN A 107 -1.05 -7.51 -10.81
C ASN A 107 0.47 -7.55 -10.99
N SER A 108 1.24 -7.63 -9.89
CA SER A 108 2.71 -7.65 -9.94
C SER A 108 3.29 -8.95 -10.48
N PHE A 109 2.55 -10.06 -10.47
CA PHE A 109 3.01 -11.37 -10.96
C PHE A 109 3.16 -11.47 -12.47
N GLY A 110 2.75 -10.50 -13.23
CA GLY A 110 2.86 -10.50 -14.68
C GLY A 110 2.75 -9.11 -15.29
N SER A 111 2.78 -8.08 -14.44
CA SER A 111 2.48 -6.70 -14.86
C SER A 111 1.15 -6.60 -15.63
N THR A 112 0.25 -7.55 -15.37
CA THR A 112 -1.03 -7.63 -16.06
C THR A 112 -1.93 -6.51 -15.58
N LYS A 113 -2.44 -5.74 -16.52
CA LYS A 113 -3.45 -4.74 -16.24
C LYS A 113 -4.78 -5.44 -15.99
N LEU A 114 -5.32 -5.24 -14.80
CA LEU A 114 -6.60 -5.79 -14.39
C LEU A 114 -7.75 -4.83 -14.65
N TYR A 115 -7.49 -3.53 -14.49
CA TYR A 115 -8.46 -2.46 -14.68
C TYR A 115 -7.77 -1.14 -15.02
N GLU A 116 -8.39 -0.32 -15.86
CA GLU A 116 -7.96 1.04 -16.15
C GLU A 116 -9.12 1.84 -16.72
N ALA A 117 -9.80 2.57 -15.84
CA ALA A 117 -10.92 3.44 -16.17
C ALA A 117 -11.25 4.36 -14.97
N PRO A 118 -12.12 5.35 -15.09
CA PRO A 118 -12.66 6.06 -13.95
C PRO A 118 -13.31 5.09 -12.94
N PRO A 119 -13.15 5.32 -11.63
CA PRO A 119 -13.80 4.49 -10.61
C PRO A 119 -15.34 4.47 -10.68
N SER A 120 -15.92 5.44 -11.36
CA SER A 120 -17.37 5.50 -11.62
C SER A 120 -17.85 4.48 -12.67
N GLU A 121 -16.95 3.99 -13.53
CA GLU A 121 -17.22 2.93 -14.50
C GLU A 121 -17.09 1.56 -13.86
N GLN A 122 -18.09 1.16 -13.11
CA GLN A 122 -18.06 -0.02 -12.23
C GLN A 122 -18.04 -1.35 -12.97
N ASP A 123 -18.52 -1.39 -14.20
CA ASP A 123 -18.78 -2.65 -14.91
C ASP A 123 -17.53 -3.53 -15.07
N GLY A 124 -16.35 -2.93 -15.18
CA GLY A 124 -15.09 -3.65 -15.29
C GLY A 124 -14.58 -4.29 -13.98
N LEU A 125 -15.04 -3.83 -12.82
CA LEU A 125 -14.70 -4.37 -11.49
C LEU A 125 -15.93 -4.93 -10.75
N ALA A 126 -17.13 -4.80 -11.31
CA ALA A 126 -18.35 -5.42 -10.78
C ALA A 126 -18.35 -6.93 -11.02
N GLU A 127 -17.73 -7.38 -12.11
CA GLU A 127 -17.49 -8.78 -12.40
C GLU A 127 -16.13 -9.20 -11.78
N ASN A 128 -16.16 -9.78 -10.62
CA ASN A 128 -15.06 -10.38 -9.88
C ASN A 128 -13.75 -10.57 -10.68
N VAL A 129 -12.81 -9.65 -10.57
CA VAL A 129 -11.50 -9.79 -11.20
C VAL A 129 -10.65 -10.75 -10.37
N LEU A 130 -10.20 -11.83 -10.99
CA LEU A 130 -9.34 -12.83 -10.35
C LEU A 130 -7.93 -12.24 -10.14
N LEU A 131 -7.46 -12.27 -8.89
CA LEU A 131 -6.12 -11.85 -8.48
C LEU A 131 -5.11 -12.99 -8.55
#